data_39fed4d797c74da3a4de17eab54c4590
#
_entry.id   39fed4d797c74da3a4de17eab54c4590
#
_cell.length_a   1.000
_cell.length_b   1.000
_cell.length_c   1.000
_cell.angle_alpha   90.00
_cell.angle_beta   90.00
_cell.angle_gamma   90.00
#
_symmetry.space_group_name_H-M   'P 1'
#
loop_
_entity.id
_entity.type
_entity.pdbx_description
1 polymer ?
#
loop_
_entity_poly.entity_id
_entity_poly.type
_entity_poly.pdbx_seq_one_letter_code
_entity_poly.pdbx_strand_id
1 'polypeptide(L)'
;MNIKQEFNIKQPSEQMRIVRGYAIISKGDTPKQIDGKTFVIPSQHDNGEYKVTIGRKPTCTCPDYEKRRTDCKHIHAVRFYLDFNHKVKTENKGKVEQRLCCPYCKSTDTMGNGKRHTKNGQKQRYFCKACKKGFIEEKDFQRYKGNSKTTTLIMDLYFKGISLRGIQDHLNQFYSLKLDHSNILRRIQKYSKVIDDYVKTLKPEVADIWHHDEMKIQAGGKWKWLWNIMDEETKFLITTQISTKARICDSKKFFANAREQAGIEPTYLITDGRNSYTRSIKKSMPNTNQVRLVTMTDKRTNNQNVERLNGTIRDRLRPMRGLQNEETAELMTSAFRNYYNFIKPHNSLNGSTPAIKANIGVNLEGNKWMALLNRSFKGYP
;
A
#
# COMPACT_ATOMS: atom_id res chain seq x y z
N MET A 1 16.46 2.58 15.87
CA MET A 1 17.71 3.15 16.43
C MET A 1 17.63 4.67 16.30
N ASN A 2 17.65 5.37 17.42
CA ASN A 2 17.32 6.81 17.52
C ASN A 2 18.48 7.65 16.94
N ILE A 3 18.21 8.40 15.86
CA ILE A 3 19.16 9.36 15.23
C ILE A 3 19.55 10.52 16.17
N LYS A 4 19.01 10.57 17.39
CA LYS A 4 19.23 11.67 18.34
C LYS A 4 20.50 11.56 19.20
N GLN A 5 21.30 10.52 19.12
CA GLN A 5 22.40 10.31 20.06
C GLN A 5 23.82 10.67 19.59
N GLU A 6 24.05 11.11 18.34
CA GLU A 6 25.42 11.37 17.87
C GLU A 6 25.80 12.83 17.56
N PHE A 7 24.88 13.79 17.73
CA PHE A 7 25.20 15.19 17.43
C PHE A 7 25.19 16.06 18.70
N ASN A 8 26.31 16.06 19.42
CA ASN A 8 26.56 17.00 20.51
C ASN A 8 26.94 18.38 19.90
N ILE A 9 25.94 19.10 19.38
CA ILE A 9 26.14 20.34 18.60
C ILE A 9 25.92 21.52 19.55
N LYS A 10 26.99 22.30 19.78
CA LYS A 10 27.02 23.39 20.76
C LYS A 10 26.45 24.73 20.27
N GLN A 11 26.17 24.96 18.96
CA GLN A 11 25.70 26.27 18.47
C GLN A 11 24.58 26.17 17.41
N PRO A 12 23.55 27.06 17.42
CA PRO A 12 22.45 27.06 16.46
C PRO A 12 22.90 27.26 15.01
N SER A 13 23.97 28.01 14.77
CA SER A 13 24.53 28.28 13.43
C SER A 13 25.15 27.03 12.77
N GLU A 14 25.66 26.09 13.56
CA GLU A 14 26.22 24.82 13.09
C GLU A 14 25.10 23.83 12.71
N GLN A 15 24.04 23.78 13.51
CA GLN A 15 22.84 22.98 13.21
C GLN A 15 22.24 23.36 11.86
N MET A 16 22.15 24.65 11.56
CA MET A 16 21.63 25.12 10.28
C MET A 16 22.49 24.73 9.08
N ARG A 17 23.83 24.64 9.24
CA ARG A 17 24.72 24.16 8.15
C ARG A 17 24.54 22.69 7.88
N ILE A 18 24.33 21.88 8.90
CA ILE A 18 24.01 20.44 8.78
C ILE A 18 22.71 20.27 8.05
N VAL A 19 21.64 20.95 8.47
CA VAL A 19 20.33 20.91 7.81
C VAL A 19 20.40 21.32 6.35
N ARG A 20 21.13 22.39 6.03
CA ARG A 20 21.36 22.86 4.66
C ARG A 20 22.19 21.85 3.84
N GLY A 21 23.17 21.18 4.46
CA GLY A 21 23.93 20.10 3.81
C GLY A 21 23.04 18.91 3.45
N TYR A 22 22.16 18.49 4.36
CA TYR A 22 21.17 17.46 4.07
C TYR A 22 20.20 17.88 2.95
N ALA A 23 19.72 19.13 2.96
CA ALA A 23 18.83 19.67 1.95
C ALA A 23 19.43 19.66 0.53
N ILE A 24 20.75 19.83 0.37
CA ILE A 24 21.44 19.72 -0.92
C ILE A 24 21.25 18.31 -1.49
N ILE A 25 21.51 17.27 -0.68
CA ILE A 25 21.39 15.88 -1.12
C ILE A 25 19.93 15.48 -1.39
N SER A 26 18.99 15.94 -0.55
CA SER A 26 17.57 15.60 -0.70
C SER A 26 16.92 16.23 -1.94
N LYS A 27 17.47 17.34 -2.45
CA LYS A 27 17.04 17.96 -3.70
C LYS A 27 17.57 17.28 -4.97
N GLY A 28 18.47 16.28 -4.81
CA GLY A 28 19.06 15.55 -5.91
C GLY A 28 20.42 16.08 -6.39
N ASP A 29 20.95 17.12 -5.75
CA ASP A 29 22.28 17.68 -6.06
C ASP A 29 23.38 16.77 -5.49
N THR A 30 23.65 15.67 -6.16
CA THR A 30 24.61 14.67 -5.68
C THR A 30 26.05 15.12 -5.93
N PRO A 31 26.95 14.99 -4.93
CA PRO A 31 28.37 15.25 -5.11
C PRO A 31 28.99 14.33 -6.16
N LYS A 32 29.72 14.91 -7.11
CA LYS A 32 30.51 14.16 -8.10
C LYS A 32 31.91 13.94 -7.55
N GLN A 33 32.36 12.71 -7.44
CA GLN A 33 33.70 12.36 -7.01
C GLN A 33 34.68 12.56 -8.18
N ILE A 34 35.76 13.34 -7.97
CA ILE A 34 36.84 13.55 -8.94
C ILE A 34 37.96 12.58 -8.66
N ASP A 35 38.35 12.44 -7.40
CA ASP A 35 39.38 11.52 -6.94
C ASP A 35 39.01 10.87 -5.60
N GLY A 36 39.90 10.03 -5.02
CA GLY A 36 39.61 9.29 -3.80
C GLY A 36 39.15 10.12 -2.60
N LYS A 37 39.37 11.43 -2.59
CA LYS A 37 39.07 12.32 -1.45
C LYS A 37 38.39 13.63 -1.84
N THR A 38 38.31 13.97 -3.13
CA THR A 38 37.81 15.26 -3.63
C THR A 38 36.49 15.09 -4.35
N PHE A 39 35.55 15.95 -4.01
CA PHE A 39 34.20 15.98 -4.54
C PHE A 39 33.85 17.38 -5.07
N VAL A 40 33.02 17.44 -6.09
CA VAL A 40 32.45 18.68 -6.62
C VAL A 40 30.96 18.73 -6.34
N ILE A 41 30.48 19.85 -5.84
CA ILE A 41 29.07 20.13 -5.55
C ILE A 41 28.66 21.41 -6.25
N PRO A 42 27.51 21.42 -6.98
CA PRO A 42 26.99 22.63 -7.58
C PRO A 42 26.64 23.69 -6.53
N SER A 43 26.84 24.96 -6.88
CA SER A 43 26.42 26.09 -6.06
C SER A 43 24.89 26.13 -5.97
N GLN A 44 24.37 26.58 -4.84
CA GLN A 44 22.93 26.77 -4.63
C GLN A 44 22.44 28.18 -4.99
N HIS A 45 23.35 29.09 -5.39
CA HIS A 45 23.06 30.51 -5.63
C HIS A 45 23.42 30.95 -7.04
N ASP A 46 24.36 30.27 -7.67
CA ASP A 46 24.88 30.60 -9.01
C ASP A 46 25.18 29.32 -9.80
N ASN A 47 25.56 29.44 -11.05
CA ASN A 47 25.92 28.31 -11.91
C ASN A 47 27.34 27.77 -11.64
N GLY A 48 27.96 28.11 -10.50
CA GLY A 48 29.28 27.66 -10.11
C GLY A 48 29.31 26.33 -9.41
N GLU A 49 30.51 25.82 -9.16
CA GLU A 49 30.76 24.58 -8.44
C GLU A 49 31.80 24.77 -7.33
N TYR A 50 31.67 24.08 -6.22
CA TYR A 50 32.61 24.09 -5.13
C TYR A 50 33.31 22.75 -4.96
N LYS A 51 34.65 22.79 -4.77
CA LYS A 51 35.45 21.59 -4.50
C LYS A 51 35.48 21.35 -2.99
N VAL A 52 35.21 20.11 -2.59
CA VAL A 52 35.26 19.65 -1.20
C VAL A 52 36.23 18.50 -1.11
N THR A 53 37.25 18.65 -0.26
CA THR A 53 38.20 17.57 0.01
C THR A 53 37.95 17.00 1.40
N ILE A 54 37.74 15.70 1.52
CA ILE A 54 37.47 14.97 2.77
C ILE A 54 38.75 14.33 3.28
N GLY A 55 39.08 14.57 4.56
CA GLY A 55 40.24 14.03 5.25
C GLY A 55 40.16 14.32 6.76
N ARG A 56 41.29 14.24 7.47
CA ARG A 56 41.36 14.59 8.91
C ARG A 56 40.86 16.01 9.17
N LYS A 57 41.17 16.96 8.28
CA LYS A 57 40.63 18.32 8.26
C LYS A 57 40.00 18.54 6.89
N PRO A 58 38.67 18.47 6.76
CA PRO A 58 38.03 18.67 5.49
C PRO A 58 38.11 20.15 5.05
N THR A 59 38.19 20.39 3.73
CA THR A 59 38.28 21.74 3.16
C THR A 59 37.23 21.94 2.07
N CYS A 60 36.84 23.20 1.85
CA CYS A 60 35.90 23.59 0.79
C CYS A 60 36.30 24.92 0.19
N THR A 61 36.10 25.11 -1.09
CA THR A 61 36.37 26.37 -1.83
C THR A 61 35.22 27.39 -1.73
N CYS A 62 34.17 27.13 -0.95
CA CYS A 62 33.06 28.07 -0.84
C CYS A 62 33.38 29.26 0.08
N PRO A 63 32.77 30.43 -0.13
CA PRO A 63 33.03 31.64 0.66
C PRO A 63 32.77 31.47 2.16
N ASP A 64 31.78 30.64 2.55
CA ASP A 64 31.47 30.36 3.95
C ASP A 64 32.63 29.63 4.66
N TYR A 65 33.26 28.66 3.98
CA TYR A 65 34.42 27.96 4.52
C TYR A 65 35.68 28.83 4.53
N GLU A 66 35.93 29.57 3.47
CA GLU A 66 37.09 30.47 3.37
C GLU A 66 37.09 31.51 4.51
N LYS A 67 35.91 32.07 4.81
CA LYS A 67 35.74 33.11 5.83
C LYS A 67 35.85 32.54 7.26
N ARG A 68 35.33 31.32 7.50
CA ARG A 68 35.13 30.84 8.87
C ARG A 68 36.05 29.67 9.26
N ARG A 69 36.61 28.98 8.28
CA ARG A 69 37.47 27.78 8.48
C ARG A 69 36.80 26.67 9.30
N THR A 70 35.47 26.59 9.26
CA THR A 70 34.66 25.56 9.93
C THR A 70 33.81 24.80 8.90
N ASP A 71 33.34 23.60 9.26
CA ASP A 71 32.55 22.76 8.36
C ASP A 71 31.34 23.52 7.79
N CYS A 72 31.32 23.73 6.47
CA CYS A 72 30.23 24.39 5.76
C CYS A 72 29.17 23.38 5.29
N LYS A 73 28.05 23.88 4.78
CA LYS A 73 26.97 23.04 4.24
C LYS A 73 27.45 22.03 3.19
N HIS A 74 28.44 22.34 2.36
CA HIS A 74 28.95 21.45 1.31
C HIS A 74 29.79 20.31 1.89
N ILE A 75 30.56 20.54 2.94
CA ILE A 75 31.28 19.47 3.67
C ILE A 75 30.28 18.50 4.30
N HIS A 76 29.22 19.03 4.93
CA HIS A 76 28.14 18.17 5.48
C HIS A 76 27.42 17.39 4.38
N ALA A 77 27.14 17.99 3.24
CA ALA A 77 26.51 17.30 2.10
C ALA A 77 27.36 16.10 1.62
N VAL A 78 28.69 16.27 1.47
CA VAL A 78 29.58 15.15 1.08
C VAL A 78 29.59 14.05 2.14
N ARG A 79 29.64 14.41 3.44
CA ARG A 79 29.54 13.41 4.52
C ARG A 79 28.26 12.61 4.45
N PHE A 80 27.10 13.26 4.32
CA PHE A 80 25.81 12.57 4.14
C PHE A 80 25.79 11.66 2.91
N TYR A 81 26.35 12.11 1.79
CA TYR A 81 26.45 11.30 0.59
C TYR A 81 27.30 10.05 0.79
N LEU A 82 28.45 10.18 1.48
CA LEU A 82 29.35 9.06 1.79
C LEU A 82 28.69 8.07 2.77
N ASP A 83 28.06 8.57 3.83
CA ASP A 83 27.35 7.75 4.82
C ASP A 83 26.19 7.00 4.20
N PHE A 84 25.44 7.63 3.31
CA PHE A 84 24.36 7.01 2.58
C PHE A 84 24.88 5.89 1.67
N ASN A 85 25.91 6.16 0.89
CA ASN A 85 26.53 5.16 0.01
C ASN A 85 27.18 4.01 0.80
N HIS A 86 27.75 4.28 1.97
CA HIS A 86 28.30 3.25 2.85
C HIS A 86 27.17 2.36 3.41
N LYS A 87 26.07 2.92 3.88
CA LYS A 87 24.89 2.18 4.35
C LYS A 87 24.29 1.31 3.24
N VAL A 88 24.12 1.86 2.03
CA VAL A 88 23.64 1.09 0.87
C VAL A 88 24.59 -0.06 0.50
N LYS A 89 25.91 0.16 0.60
CA LYS A 89 26.92 -0.90 0.34
C LYS A 89 26.97 -1.95 1.45
N THR A 90 26.76 -1.55 2.72
CA THR A 90 26.74 -2.49 3.86
C THR A 90 25.44 -3.28 3.90
N GLU A 91 24.31 -2.69 3.59
CA GLU A 91 23.03 -3.41 3.44
C GLU A 91 23.07 -4.39 2.27
N ASN A 92 23.77 -4.06 1.19
CA ASN A 92 24.00 -5.00 0.08
C ASN A 92 25.02 -6.11 0.39
N LYS A 93 25.93 -5.91 1.35
CA LYS A 93 26.85 -6.97 1.82
C LYS A 93 26.25 -7.88 2.90
N GLY A 94 25.21 -7.39 3.60
CA GLY A 94 24.46 -8.14 4.61
C GLY A 94 23.30 -8.96 4.05
N LYS A 95 23.14 -9.09 2.73
CA LYS A 95 22.28 -10.13 2.16
C LYS A 95 22.86 -11.48 2.51
N VAL A 96 22.41 -12.04 3.64
CA VAL A 96 22.36 -13.47 3.85
C VAL A 96 21.80 -14.04 2.56
N GLU A 97 22.57 -14.88 1.85
CA GLU A 97 22.07 -15.66 0.72
C GLU A 97 20.86 -16.43 1.24
N GLN A 98 19.67 -15.90 1.03
CA GLN A 98 18.45 -16.64 1.26
C GLN A 98 18.54 -17.83 0.30
N ARG A 99 18.89 -19.00 0.85
CA ARG A 99 18.94 -20.23 0.09
C ARG A 99 17.62 -20.38 -0.63
N LEU A 100 17.67 -20.39 -1.94
CA LEU A 100 16.50 -20.45 -2.79
C LEU A 100 15.76 -21.76 -2.57
N CYS A 101 14.52 -21.68 -2.06
CA CYS A 101 13.69 -22.85 -1.84
C CYS A 101 12.97 -23.27 -3.13
N CYS A 102 12.90 -24.57 -3.38
CA CYS A 102 12.13 -25.11 -4.49
C CYS A 102 10.62 -24.80 -4.29
N PRO A 103 9.93 -24.21 -5.29
CA PRO A 103 8.51 -23.88 -5.16
C PRO A 103 7.60 -25.12 -5.11
N TYR A 104 8.11 -26.30 -5.52
CA TYR A 104 7.32 -27.54 -5.57
C TYR A 104 7.42 -28.38 -4.31
N CYS A 105 8.61 -28.54 -3.74
CA CYS A 105 8.84 -29.42 -2.57
C CYS A 105 9.47 -28.70 -1.37
N LYS A 106 9.67 -27.37 -1.46
CA LYS A 106 10.24 -26.52 -0.40
C LYS A 106 11.70 -26.85 0.00
N SER A 107 12.34 -27.81 -0.66
CA SER A 107 13.75 -28.13 -0.43
C SER A 107 14.65 -26.95 -0.77
N THR A 108 15.68 -26.75 0.04
CA THR A 108 16.76 -25.77 -0.21
C THR A 108 17.89 -26.32 -1.07
N ASP A 109 17.85 -27.64 -1.41
CA ASP A 109 18.85 -28.27 -2.27
C ASP A 109 18.56 -27.96 -3.75
N THR A 110 18.90 -26.76 -4.14
CA THR A 110 18.68 -26.22 -5.48
C THR A 110 20.03 -25.78 -6.09
N MET A 111 20.16 -25.94 -7.40
CA MET A 111 21.34 -25.52 -8.15
C MET A 111 20.97 -24.66 -9.35
N GLY A 112 21.89 -23.78 -9.76
CA GLY A 112 21.70 -22.99 -10.98
C GLY A 112 21.71 -23.90 -12.22
N ASN A 113 20.74 -23.68 -13.13
CA ASN A 113 20.60 -24.45 -14.38
C ASN A 113 20.54 -23.51 -15.60
N GLY A 114 21.61 -22.73 -15.79
CA GLY A 114 21.74 -21.79 -16.90
C GLY A 114 20.77 -20.61 -16.90
N LYS A 115 20.85 -19.82 -17.95
CA LYS A 115 19.99 -18.64 -18.16
C LYS A 115 19.06 -18.86 -19.36
N ARG A 116 17.83 -18.40 -19.26
CA ARG A 116 16.88 -18.38 -20.36
C ARG A 116 16.70 -16.95 -20.88
N HIS A 117 16.91 -16.75 -22.17
CA HIS A 117 16.57 -15.49 -22.84
C HIS A 117 15.06 -15.41 -23.09
N THR A 118 14.46 -14.32 -22.68
CA THR A 118 13.04 -14.02 -22.89
C THR A 118 12.90 -12.63 -23.49
N LYS A 119 11.73 -12.31 -24.09
CA LYS A 119 11.43 -10.93 -24.58
C LYS A 119 11.62 -9.85 -23.51
N ASN A 120 11.60 -10.21 -22.23
CA ASN A 120 11.74 -9.29 -21.08
C ASN A 120 13.13 -9.42 -20.40
N GLY A 121 14.15 -9.91 -21.11
CA GLY A 121 15.51 -10.06 -20.59
C GLY A 121 15.89 -11.50 -20.20
N GLN A 122 17.10 -11.66 -19.68
CA GLN A 122 17.63 -12.94 -19.23
C GLN A 122 17.06 -13.32 -17.87
N LYS A 123 16.64 -14.59 -17.70
CA LYS A 123 16.18 -15.16 -16.43
C LYS A 123 17.05 -16.34 -16.03
N GLN A 124 17.52 -16.34 -14.77
CA GLN A 124 18.24 -17.47 -14.19
C GLN A 124 17.27 -18.65 -13.98
N ARG A 125 17.64 -19.83 -14.43
CA ARG A 125 16.95 -21.09 -14.17
C ARG A 125 17.63 -21.84 -13.03
N TYR A 126 16.84 -22.58 -12.29
CA TYR A 126 17.29 -23.43 -11.19
C TYR A 126 16.74 -24.84 -11.35
N PHE A 127 17.40 -25.80 -10.76
CA PHE A 127 17.00 -27.19 -10.71
C PHE A 127 17.00 -27.65 -9.25
N CYS A 128 15.92 -28.28 -8.83
CA CYS A 128 15.84 -28.89 -7.50
C CYS A 128 16.32 -30.32 -7.54
N LYS A 129 17.35 -30.67 -6.76
CA LYS A 129 17.90 -32.02 -6.69
C LYS A 129 16.95 -32.99 -5.97
N ALA A 130 16.14 -32.50 -5.02
CA ALA A 130 15.21 -33.32 -4.25
C ALA A 130 14.02 -33.80 -5.09
N CYS A 131 13.31 -32.92 -5.81
CA CYS A 131 12.14 -33.31 -6.61
C CYS A 131 12.40 -33.36 -8.12
N LYS A 132 13.63 -33.13 -8.56
CA LYS A 132 14.11 -33.19 -9.97
C LYS A 132 13.33 -32.25 -10.91
N LYS A 133 12.72 -31.19 -10.40
CA LYS A 133 11.99 -30.19 -11.20
C LYS A 133 12.82 -28.94 -11.42
N GLY A 134 12.79 -28.44 -12.67
CA GLY A 134 13.37 -27.15 -13.03
C GLY A 134 12.41 -26.02 -12.72
N PHE A 135 12.93 -24.90 -12.23
CA PHE A 135 12.14 -23.69 -11.97
C PHE A 135 12.96 -22.43 -12.24
N ILE A 136 12.33 -21.28 -12.24
CA ILE A 136 12.96 -19.97 -12.36
C ILE A 136 12.72 -19.25 -11.06
N GLU A 137 13.76 -18.65 -10.47
CA GLU A 137 13.56 -17.77 -9.33
C GLU A 137 12.70 -16.59 -9.76
N GLU A 138 11.55 -16.51 -9.18
CA GLU A 138 10.59 -15.46 -9.49
C GLU A 138 10.66 -14.39 -8.45
N LYS A 139 11.44 -13.37 -8.79
CA LYS A 139 11.47 -12.12 -8.03
C LYS A 139 10.32 -11.27 -8.54
N ASP A 140 9.28 -11.11 -7.71
CA ASP A 140 8.19 -10.18 -7.87
C ASP A 140 7.10 -10.52 -8.92
N PHE A 141 5.98 -9.83 -8.81
CA PHE A 141 4.82 -9.76 -9.70
C PHE A 141 5.12 -9.70 -11.21
N GLN A 142 6.36 -9.45 -11.63
CA GLN A 142 6.82 -9.47 -13.03
C GLN A 142 6.59 -10.82 -13.77
N ARG A 143 6.20 -11.86 -13.04
CA ARG A 143 5.94 -13.22 -13.56
C ARG A 143 4.76 -13.30 -14.53
N TYR A 144 3.77 -12.46 -14.37
CA TYR A 144 2.57 -12.56 -15.18
C TYR A 144 2.78 -11.87 -16.52
N LYS A 145 2.40 -12.59 -17.63
CA LYS A 145 2.42 -12.06 -18.99
C LYS A 145 1.72 -10.69 -19.04
N GLY A 146 2.49 -9.63 -19.00
CA GLY A 146 2.01 -8.26 -19.01
C GLY A 146 2.93 -7.31 -18.24
N ASN A 147 2.93 -6.04 -18.64
CA ASN A 147 3.66 -5.01 -17.92
C ASN A 147 3.01 -4.78 -16.55
N SER A 148 3.76 -5.02 -15.47
CA SER A 148 3.29 -4.83 -14.10
C SER A 148 2.85 -3.39 -13.82
N LYS A 149 3.54 -2.41 -14.43
CA LYS A 149 3.16 -0.98 -14.35
C LYS A 149 1.80 -0.74 -15.02
N THR A 150 1.54 -1.33 -16.18
CA THR A 150 0.25 -1.23 -16.87
C THR A 150 -0.87 -1.86 -16.03
N THR A 151 -0.62 -2.99 -15.39
CA THR A 151 -1.63 -3.66 -14.55
C THR A 151 -1.99 -2.81 -13.33
N THR A 152 -1.01 -2.26 -12.63
CA THR A 152 -1.28 -1.39 -11.48
C THR A 152 -1.94 -0.08 -11.90
N LEU A 153 -1.61 0.48 -13.06
CA LEU A 153 -2.30 1.63 -13.64
C LEU A 153 -3.78 1.30 -13.94
N ILE A 154 -4.05 0.17 -14.58
CA ILE A 154 -5.42 -0.30 -14.84
C ILE A 154 -6.22 -0.40 -13.54
N MET A 155 -5.66 -1.03 -12.51
CA MET A 155 -6.33 -1.14 -11.21
C MET A 155 -6.59 0.23 -10.59
N ASP A 156 -5.61 1.12 -10.60
CA ASP A 156 -5.75 2.45 -10.02
C ASP A 156 -6.85 3.27 -10.71
N LEU A 157 -6.83 3.35 -12.04
CA LEU A 157 -7.85 4.03 -12.84
C LEU A 157 -9.24 3.43 -12.60
N TYR A 158 -9.34 2.10 -12.58
CA TYR A 158 -10.61 1.42 -12.34
C TYR A 158 -11.21 1.75 -10.98
N PHE A 159 -10.44 1.63 -9.90
CA PHE A 159 -10.93 1.91 -8.54
C PHE A 159 -11.13 3.41 -8.26
N LYS A 160 -10.52 4.29 -9.05
CA LYS A 160 -10.81 5.74 -9.06
C LYS A 160 -12.09 6.12 -9.82
N GLY A 161 -12.76 5.18 -10.46
CA GLY A 161 -14.07 5.41 -11.08
C GLY A 161 -14.07 5.51 -12.59
N ILE A 162 -12.95 5.28 -13.28
CA ILE A 162 -12.90 5.27 -14.73
C ILE A 162 -13.56 4.00 -15.26
N SER A 163 -14.40 4.12 -16.28
CA SER A 163 -15.05 2.98 -16.95
C SER A 163 -14.03 2.11 -17.69
N LEU A 164 -14.33 0.83 -17.92
CA LEU A 164 -13.43 -0.07 -18.65
C LEU A 164 -13.07 0.44 -20.04
N ARG A 165 -14.03 1.04 -20.76
CA ARG A 165 -13.79 1.67 -22.06
C ARG A 165 -12.96 2.93 -21.95
N GLY A 166 -13.19 3.77 -20.90
CA GLY A 166 -12.34 4.92 -20.64
C GLY A 166 -10.90 4.54 -20.31
N ILE A 167 -10.69 3.41 -19.60
CA ILE A 167 -9.34 2.86 -19.37
C ILE A 167 -8.72 2.37 -20.69
N GLN A 168 -9.48 1.70 -21.54
CA GLN A 168 -9.04 1.27 -22.88
C GLN A 168 -8.56 2.46 -23.71
N ASP A 169 -9.37 3.52 -23.78
CA ASP A 169 -9.06 4.73 -24.53
C ASP A 169 -7.82 5.43 -23.96
N HIS A 170 -7.73 5.56 -22.63
CA HIS A 170 -6.57 6.11 -21.96
C HIS A 170 -5.27 5.35 -22.27
N LEU A 171 -5.30 4.02 -22.20
CA LEU A 171 -4.14 3.19 -22.51
C LEU A 171 -3.73 3.28 -23.99
N ASN A 172 -4.69 3.36 -24.89
CA ASN A 172 -4.41 3.52 -26.31
C ASN A 172 -3.81 4.90 -26.60
N GLN A 173 -4.39 5.98 -26.06
CA GLN A 173 -3.99 7.36 -26.33
C GLN A 173 -2.60 7.70 -25.74
N PHE A 174 -2.37 7.36 -24.48
CA PHE A 174 -1.16 7.78 -23.76
C PHE A 174 -0.01 6.78 -23.79
N TYR A 175 -0.31 5.50 -23.99
CA TYR A 175 0.69 4.43 -23.93
C TYR A 175 0.77 3.59 -25.21
N SER A 176 -0.02 3.89 -26.23
CA SER A 176 -0.13 3.11 -27.49
C SER A 176 -0.40 1.62 -27.23
N LEU A 177 -1.12 1.31 -26.14
CA LEU A 177 -1.44 -0.05 -25.72
C LEU A 177 -2.87 -0.41 -26.12
N LYS A 178 -3.02 -1.22 -27.15
CA LYS A 178 -4.30 -1.73 -27.62
C LYS A 178 -4.74 -2.94 -26.78
N LEU A 179 -5.49 -2.67 -25.70
CA LEU A 179 -6.09 -3.70 -24.85
C LEU A 179 -7.61 -3.62 -24.91
N ASP A 180 -8.25 -4.75 -25.15
CA ASP A 180 -9.71 -4.82 -25.11
C ASP A 180 -10.25 -4.70 -23.69
N HIS A 181 -11.42 -4.07 -23.52
CA HIS A 181 -12.05 -3.82 -22.22
C HIS A 181 -12.36 -5.10 -21.43
N SER A 182 -12.67 -6.21 -22.11
CA SER A 182 -12.87 -7.52 -21.45
C SER A 182 -11.53 -8.10 -20.93
N ASN A 183 -10.42 -7.84 -21.60
CA ASN A 183 -9.09 -8.20 -21.09
C ASN A 183 -8.71 -7.36 -19.87
N ILE A 184 -9.06 -6.06 -19.89
CA ILE A 184 -8.88 -5.17 -18.75
C ILE A 184 -9.67 -5.70 -17.55
N LEU A 185 -10.94 -6.05 -17.70
CA LEU A 185 -11.78 -6.60 -16.64
C LEU A 185 -11.21 -7.90 -16.06
N ARG A 186 -10.83 -8.85 -16.93
CA ARG A 186 -10.22 -10.12 -16.48
C ARG A 186 -8.94 -9.91 -15.65
N ARG A 187 -8.12 -8.91 -16.01
CA ARG A 187 -6.94 -8.57 -15.23
C ARG A 187 -7.33 -8.02 -13.85
N ILE A 188 -8.27 -7.08 -13.80
CA ILE A 188 -8.77 -6.52 -12.54
C ILE A 188 -9.28 -7.63 -11.62
N GLN A 189 -10.17 -8.50 -12.12
CA GLN A 189 -10.73 -9.61 -11.36
C GLN A 189 -9.64 -10.56 -10.83
N LYS A 190 -8.70 -10.96 -11.70
CA LYS A 190 -7.61 -11.85 -11.32
C LYS A 190 -6.77 -11.31 -10.18
N TYR A 191 -6.32 -10.06 -10.29
CA TYR A 191 -5.42 -9.47 -9.29
C TYR A 191 -6.18 -9.04 -8.04
N SER A 192 -7.45 -8.66 -8.16
CA SER A 192 -8.31 -8.43 -7.01
C SER A 192 -8.48 -9.68 -6.16
N LYS A 193 -8.64 -10.85 -6.78
CA LYS A 193 -8.72 -12.13 -6.07
C LYS A 193 -7.43 -12.44 -5.32
N VAL A 194 -6.26 -12.28 -5.98
CA VAL A 194 -4.95 -12.53 -5.34
C VAL A 194 -4.73 -11.61 -4.13
N ILE A 195 -5.12 -10.33 -4.26
CA ILE A 195 -5.03 -9.37 -3.14
C ILE A 195 -6.00 -9.78 -2.02
N ASP A 196 -7.24 -10.13 -2.35
CA ASP A 196 -8.27 -10.47 -1.37
C ASP A 196 -7.89 -11.71 -0.55
N ASP A 197 -7.35 -12.73 -1.20
CA ASP A 197 -6.86 -13.94 -0.55
C ASP A 197 -5.72 -13.64 0.44
N TYR A 198 -4.81 -12.75 0.09
CA TYR A 198 -3.73 -12.29 0.98
C TYR A 198 -4.27 -11.44 2.14
N VAL A 199 -5.11 -10.46 1.84
CA VAL A 199 -5.64 -9.52 2.84
C VAL A 199 -6.45 -10.25 3.92
N LYS A 200 -7.14 -11.32 3.61
CA LYS A 200 -7.86 -12.16 4.57
C LYS A 200 -6.95 -12.79 5.63
N THR A 201 -5.66 -12.93 5.36
CA THR A 201 -4.68 -13.45 6.34
C THR A 201 -4.20 -12.39 7.34
N LEU A 202 -4.46 -11.11 7.05
CA LEU A 202 -4.01 -9.98 7.87
C LEU A 202 -5.03 -9.70 8.98
N LYS A 203 -4.53 -9.32 10.16
CA LYS A 203 -5.34 -8.93 11.31
C LYS A 203 -5.21 -7.43 11.54
N PRO A 204 -6.31 -6.65 11.45
CA PRO A 204 -6.29 -5.23 11.77
C PRO A 204 -6.38 -5.02 13.29
N GLU A 205 -5.70 -4.00 13.79
CA GLU A 205 -5.96 -3.44 15.10
C GLU A 205 -7.06 -2.38 14.95
N VAL A 206 -8.26 -2.70 15.42
CA VAL A 206 -9.44 -1.84 15.35
C VAL A 206 -9.89 -1.42 16.73
N ALA A 207 -10.55 -0.26 16.85
CA ALA A 207 -11.02 0.30 18.11
C ALA A 207 -12.36 -0.34 18.56
N ASP A 208 -12.87 0.13 19.69
CA ASP A 208 -14.04 -0.45 20.38
C ASP A 208 -15.40 0.02 19.85
N ILE A 209 -15.42 0.98 18.91
CA ILE A 209 -16.65 1.56 18.35
C ILE A 209 -16.70 1.32 16.85
N TRP A 210 -17.71 0.57 16.41
CA TRP A 210 -17.90 0.29 14.99
C TRP A 210 -19.23 0.88 14.50
N HIS A 211 -19.24 1.22 13.21
CA HIS A 211 -20.43 1.71 12.48
C HIS A 211 -20.87 0.68 11.47
N HIS A 212 -22.16 0.44 11.41
CA HIS A 212 -22.78 -0.41 10.40
C HIS A 212 -23.89 0.33 9.66
N ASP A 213 -23.91 0.15 8.34
CA ASP A 213 -25.00 0.58 7.48
C ASP A 213 -25.08 -0.32 6.25
N GLU A 214 -26.23 -0.36 5.60
CA GLU A 214 -26.42 -1.08 4.35
C GLU A 214 -26.93 -0.15 3.26
N MET A 215 -26.58 -0.51 2.03
CA MET A 215 -27.04 0.19 0.83
C MET A 215 -27.53 -0.80 -0.22
N LYS A 216 -28.41 -0.32 -1.09
CA LYS A 216 -28.83 -1.10 -2.27
C LYS A 216 -27.83 -0.93 -3.42
N ILE A 217 -27.47 -2.03 -4.05
CA ILE A 217 -26.65 -2.10 -5.25
C ILE A 217 -27.35 -2.96 -6.31
N GLN A 218 -27.05 -2.73 -7.58
CA GLN A 218 -27.55 -3.57 -8.67
C GLN A 218 -26.51 -4.63 -9.03
N ALA A 219 -26.89 -5.91 -8.91
CA ALA A 219 -26.06 -7.05 -9.28
C ALA A 219 -26.91 -8.14 -9.95
N GLY A 220 -26.47 -8.63 -11.13
CA GLY A 220 -27.21 -9.61 -11.92
C GLY A 220 -28.59 -9.13 -12.32
N GLY A 221 -28.74 -7.83 -12.66
CA GLY A 221 -30.01 -7.22 -13.00
C GLY A 221 -31.02 -7.07 -11.84
N LYS A 222 -30.63 -7.45 -10.63
CA LYS A 222 -31.49 -7.40 -9.44
C LYS A 222 -30.90 -6.48 -8.38
N TRP A 223 -31.80 -5.86 -7.57
CA TRP A 223 -31.37 -5.10 -6.39
C TRP A 223 -30.93 -6.05 -5.29
N LYS A 224 -29.74 -5.82 -4.73
CA LYS A 224 -29.13 -6.52 -3.61
C LYS A 224 -28.78 -5.56 -2.50
N TRP A 225 -28.60 -6.08 -1.31
CA TRP A 225 -28.11 -5.33 -0.15
C TRP A 225 -26.60 -5.50 -0.03
N LEU A 226 -25.87 -4.40 0.04
CA LEU A 226 -24.46 -4.36 0.39
C LEU A 226 -24.35 -3.88 1.84
N TRP A 227 -23.83 -4.71 2.69
CA TRP A 227 -23.61 -4.49 4.10
C TRP A 227 -22.19 -4.04 4.32
N ASN A 228 -21.98 -2.99 5.12
CA ASN A 228 -20.67 -2.44 5.44
C ASN A 228 -20.54 -2.27 6.94
N ILE A 229 -19.36 -2.62 7.49
CA ILE A 229 -19.03 -2.35 8.88
C ILE A 229 -17.63 -1.75 8.94
N MET A 230 -17.51 -0.63 9.63
CA MET A 230 -16.32 0.20 9.68
C MET A 230 -15.97 0.55 11.12
N ASP A 231 -14.68 0.53 11.43
CA ASP A 231 -14.14 1.05 12.68
C ASP A 231 -14.18 2.59 12.71
N GLU A 232 -14.59 3.16 13.84
CA GLU A 232 -14.74 4.61 13.97
C GLU A 232 -13.40 5.35 13.94
N GLU A 233 -12.40 4.84 14.61
CA GLU A 233 -11.11 5.53 14.79
C GLU A 233 -10.21 5.40 13.56
N THR A 234 -9.93 4.17 13.17
CA THR A 234 -9.01 3.89 12.05
C THR A 234 -9.66 4.08 10.69
N LYS A 235 -10.99 4.22 10.60
CA LYS A 235 -11.80 4.19 9.36
C LYS A 235 -11.62 2.89 8.57
N PHE A 236 -11.12 1.84 9.19
CA PHE A 236 -10.91 0.56 8.53
C PHE A 236 -12.24 -0.11 8.22
N LEU A 237 -12.47 -0.41 6.95
CA LEU A 237 -13.63 -1.15 6.49
C LEU A 237 -13.41 -2.64 6.80
N ILE A 238 -13.95 -3.10 7.94
CA ILE A 238 -13.68 -4.43 8.51
C ILE A 238 -14.17 -5.51 7.57
N THR A 239 -15.43 -5.44 7.17
CA THR A 239 -16.02 -6.40 6.23
C THR A 239 -17.10 -5.79 5.36
N THR A 240 -17.32 -6.40 4.20
CA THR A 240 -18.43 -6.13 3.29
C THR A 240 -19.09 -7.44 2.92
N GLN A 241 -20.42 -7.44 2.76
CA GLN A 241 -21.17 -8.62 2.33
C GLN A 241 -22.32 -8.23 1.42
N ILE A 242 -22.59 -9.05 0.40
CA ILE A 242 -23.76 -8.90 -0.44
C ILE A 242 -24.81 -9.93 -0.02
N SER A 243 -26.08 -9.53 0.02
CA SER A 243 -27.21 -10.43 0.20
C SER A 243 -28.39 -10.06 -0.66
N THR A 244 -29.18 -11.07 -1.03
CA THR A 244 -30.41 -10.87 -1.82
C THR A 244 -31.52 -10.23 -0.96
N LYS A 245 -31.55 -10.55 0.31
CA LYS A 245 -32.55 -10.05 1.28
C LYS A 245 -31.85 -9.63 2.57
N ALA A 246 -32.44 -8.66 3.26
CA ALA A 246 -31.95 -8.24 4.58
C ALA A 246 -32.65 -9.05 5.69
N ARG A 247 -32.37 -10.36 5.78
CA ARG A 247 -32.94 -11.26 6.77
C ARG A 247 -32.07 -11.36 8.02
N ILE A 248 -32.62 -11.87 9.11
CA ILE A 248 -31.90 -12.11 10.36
C ILE A 248 -30.71 -13.10 10.13
N CYS A 249 -30.87 -14.12 9.28
CA CYS A 249 -29.78 -15.05 8.97
C CYS A 249 -28.62 -14.36 8.24
N ASP A 250 -28.90 -13.42 7.32
CA ASP A 250 -27.89 -12.68 6.58
C ASP A 250 -27.11 -11.73 7.50
N SER A 251 -27.81 -11.00 8.36
CA SER A 251 -27.17 -10.12 9.36
C SER A 251 -26.38 -10.90 10.41
N LYS A 252 -26.86 -12.08 10.86
CA LYS A 252 -26.12 -12.94 11.78
C LYS A 252 -24.79 -13.38 11.18
N LYS A 253 -24.80 -13.87 9.93
CA LYS A 253 -23.58 -14.28 9.22
C LYS A 253 -22.63 -13.10 9.04
N PHE A 254 -23.16 -11.92 8.69
CA PHE A 254 -22.37 -10.71 8.50
C PHE A 254 -21.63 -10.29 9.77
N PHE A 255 -22.33 -10.19 10.92
CA PHE A 255 -21.71 -9.81 12.18
C PHE A 255 -20.70 -10.86 12.68
N ALA A 256 -20.98 -12.15 12.48
CA ALA A 256 -20.02 -13.21 12.80
C ALA A 256 -18.73 -13.09 11.97
N ASN A 257 -18.84 -12.82 10.66
CA ASN A 257 -17.69 -12.57 9.78
C ASN A 257 -16.91 -11.33 10.21
N ALA A 258 -17.60 -10.25 10.62
CA ALA A 258 -16.93 -9.04 11.08
C ALA A 258 -16.08 -9.30 12.32
N ARG A 259 -16.62 -10.03 13.31
CA ARG A 259 -15.88 -10.46 14.50
C ARG A 259 -14.66 -11.33 14.16
N GLU A 260 -14.83 -12.27 13.27
CA GLU A 260 -13.74 -13.16 12.84
C GLU A 260 -12.61 -12.40 12.16
N GLN A 261 -12.94 -11.47 11.27
CA GLN A 261 -11.94 -10.65 10.56
C GLN A 261 -11.22 -9.68 11.47
N ALA A 262 -11.92 -9.06 12.42
CA ALA A 262 -11.31 -8.16 13.40
C ALA A 262 -10.55 -8.90 14.50
N GLY A 263 -10.96 -10.14 14.83
CA GLY A 263 -10.42 -10.90 15.95
C GLY A 263 -10.91 -10.46 17.33
N ILE A 264 -11.75 -9.42 17.39
CA ILE A 264 -12.35 -8.85 18.61
C ILE A 264 -13.83 -8.56 18.39
N GLU A 265 -14.56 -8.28 19.47
CA GLU A 265 -15.91 -7.70 19.45
C GLU A 265 -15.81 -6.24 19.86
N PRO A 266 -16.54 -5.29 19.21
CA PRO A 266 -16.57 -3.91 19.65
C PRO A 266 -17.39 -3.78 20.93
N THR A 267 -17.06 -2.78 21.76
CA THR A 267 -17.89 -2.42 22.92
C THR A 267 -19.21 -1.81 22.45
N TYR A 268 -19.17 -1.01 21.40
CA TYR A 268 -20.35 -0.35 20.83
C TYR A 268 -20.44 -0.57 19.32
N LEU A 269 -21.63 -0.93 18.85
CA LEU A 269 -21.96 -1.01 17.43
C LEU A 269 -23.10 -0.03 17.11
N ILE A 270 -22.78 1.00 16.36
CA ILE A 270 -23.72 2.04 15.93
C ILE A 270 -24.41 1.55 14.64
N THR A 271 -25.74 1.53 14.66
CA THR A 271 -26.57 1.06 13.54
C THR A 271 -27.75 1.99 13.31
N ASP A 272 -28.39 1.87 12.13
CA ASP A 272 -29.72 2.42 11.93
C ASP A 272 -30.75 1.76 12.88
N GLY A 273 -31.95 2.30 12.95
CA GLY A 273 -33.00 1.89 13.89
C GLY A 273 -33.64 0.52 13.66
N ARG A 274 -33.11 -0.34 12.77
CA ARG A 274 -33.75 -1.63 12.44
C ARG A 274 -33.72 -2.64 13.57
N ASN A 275 -34.92 -3.11 13.98
CA ASN A 275 -35.08 -4.10 15.06
C ASN A 275 -34.43 -5.46 14.76
N SER A 276 -34.29 -5.84 13.47
CA SER A 276 -33.71 -7.13 13.06
C SER A 276 -32.26 -7.31 13.50
N TYR A 277 -31.51 -6.22 13.66
CA TYR A 277 -30.08 -6.28 14.02
C TYR A 277 -29.88 -6.68 15.47
N THR A 278 -30.74 -6.29 16.39
CA THR A 278 -30.59 -6.57 17.82
C THR A 278 -30.46 -8.07 18.12
N ARG A 279 -31.31 -8.90 17.50
CA ARG A 279 -31.22 -10.37 17.65
C ARG A 279 -29.94 -10.94 17.06
N SER A 280 -29.52 -10.40 15.92
CA SER A 280 -28.33 -10.88 15.19
C SER A 280 -27.06 -10.50 15.94
N ILE A 281 -26.98 -9.27 16.45
CA ILE A 281 -25.84 -8.79 17.24
C ILE A 281 -25.72 -9.61 18.53
N LYS A 282 -26.79 -9.77 19.31
CA LYS A 282 -26.77 -10.57 20.54
C LYS A 282 -26.28 -12.02 20.33
N LYS A 283 -26.57 -12.61 19.15
CA LYS A 283 -26.14 -13.98 18.84
C LYS A 283 -24.72 -14.08 18.30
N SER A 284 -24.24 -13.08 17.58
CA SER A 284 -22.95 -13.12 16.88
C SER A 284 -21.84 -12.36 17.61
N MET A 285 -22.22 -11.34 18.40
CA MET A 285 -21.34 -10.47 19.18
C MET A 285 -21.97 -10.24 20.55
N PRO A 286 -22.00 -11.24 21.47
CA PRO A 286 -22.75 -11.18 22.72
C PRO A 286 -22.29 -10.07 23.67
N ASN A 287 -21.02 -9.65 23.59
CA ASN A 287 -20.44 -8.61 24.45
C ASN A 287 -20.62 -7.18 23.88
N THR A 288 -21.27 -7.04 22.72
CA THR A 288 -21.43 -5.76 22.03
C THR A 288 -22.74 -5.07 22.39
N ASN A 289 -22.67 -3.80 22.77
CA ASN A 289 -23.81 -2.94 23.00
C ASN A 289 -24.25 -2.25 21.70
N GLN A 290 -25.48 -2.51 21.27
CA GLN A 290 -26.02 -1.83 20.10
C GLN A 290 -26.50 -0.41 20.45
N VAL A 291 -25.99 0.59 19.76
CA VAL A 291 -26.49 1.97 19.78
C VAL A 291 -27.32 2.21 18.52
N ARG A 292 -28.62 2.47 18.70
CA ARG A 292 -29.54 2.74 17.59
C ARG A 292 -29.70 4.22 17.37
N LEU A 293 -29.46 4.68 16.16
CA LEU A 293 -29.73 6.05 15.76
C LEU A 293 -31.17 6.13 15.27
N VAL A 294 -32.10 6.52 16.17
CA VAL A 294 -33.53 6.63 15.84
C VAL A 294 -33.92 8.05 15.43
N THR A 295 -33.11 9.05 15.78
CA THR A 295 -33.42 10.49 15.49
C THR A 295 -32.17 11.23 15.03
N MET A 296 -32.34 12.13 14.05
CA MET A 296 -31.29 13.03 13.53
C MET A 296 -30.80 14.10 14.52
N THR A 297 -31.34 14.14 15.73
CA THR A 297 -31.10 15.21 16.71
C THR A 297 -29.83 15.03 17.54
N ASP A 298 -29.29 13.85 17.63
CA ASP A 298 -28.05 13.65 18.42
C ASP A 298 -26.82 13.85 17.53
N LYS A 299 -26.26 15.07 17.56
CA LYS A 299 -25.06 15.45 16.79
C LYS A 299 -23.80 14.75 17.25
N ARG A 300 -23.80 14.02 18.37
CA ARG A 300 -22.62 13.37 18.95
C ARG A 300 -22.40 11.95 18.47
N THR A 301 -23.47 11.27 18.07
CA THR A 301 -23.41 9.91 17.52
C THR A 301 -24.11 9.90 16.16
N ASN A 302 -23.36 10.15 15.11
CA ASN A 302 -23.89 10.10 13.75
C ASN A 302 -23.21 8.98 12.95
N ASN A 303 -23.95 8.41 12.01
CA ASN A 303 -23.46 7.35 11.12
C ASN A 303 -22.74 7.92 9.87
N GLN A 304 -22.32 9.20 9.91
CA GLN A 304 -21.74 9.92 8.77
C GLN A 304 -20.53 9.23 8.15
N ASN A 305 -19.74 8.52 8.96
CA ASN A 305 -18.55 7.83 8.45
C ASN A 305 -18.91 6.74 7.45
N VAL A 306 -19.87 5.88 7.80
CA VAL A 306 -20.31 4.80 6.91
C VAL A 306 -21.22 5.30 5.80
N GLU A 307 -21.98 6.38 6.02
CA GLU A 307 -22.76 7.06 4.98
C GLU A 307 -21.84 7.65 3.89
N ARG A 308 -20.74 8.30 4.26
CA ARG A 308 -19.70 8.79 3.32
C ARG A 308 -19.04 7.64 2.57
N LEU A 309 -18.78 6.52 3.24
CA LEU A 309 -18.30 5.29 2.60
C LEU A 309 -19.31 4.82 1.54
N ASN A 310 -20.60 4.73 1.90
CA ASN A 310 -21.66 4.32 0.98
C ASN A 310 -21.77 5.28 -0.22
N GLY A 311 -21.60 6.60 -0.02
CA GLY A 311 -21.49 7.60 -1.09
C GLY A 311 -20.32 7.28 -2.02
N THR A 312 -19.14 7.04 -1.47
CA THR A 312 -17.94 6.70 -2.25
C THR A 312 -18.12 5.39 -3.06
N ILE A 313 -18.80 4.39 -2.49
CA ILE A 313 -19.13 3.16 -3.21
C ILE A 313 -20.12 3.42 -4.35
N ARG A 314 -21.16 4.23 -4.12
CA ARG A 314 -22.15 4.60 -5.17
C ARG A 314 -21.46 5.30 -6.34
N ASP A 315 -20.60 6.28 -6.07
CA ASP A 315 -19.86 6.99 -7.11
C ASP A 315 -18.99 6.06 -7.94
N ARG A 316 -18.42 5.02 -7.32
CA ARG A 316 -17.64 4.00 -8.01
C ARG A 316 -18.53 3.06 -8.85
N LEU A 317 -19.69 2.69 -8.35
CA LEU A 317 -20.59 1.76 -9.05
C LEU A 317 -21.40 2.42 -10.16
N ARG A 318 -21.64 3.73 -10.10
CA ARG A 318 -22.40 4.49 -11.10
C ARG A 318 -21.90 4.30 -12.53
N PRO A 319 -20.59 4.42 -12.85
CA PRO A 319 -20.08 4.19 -14.20
C PRO A 319 -20.22 2.75 -14.69
N MET A 320 -20.37 1.78 -13.77
CA MET A 320 -20.48 0.36 -14.09
C MET A 320 -21.90 -0.05 -14.50
N ARG A 321 -22.92 0.80 -14.25
CA ARG A 321 -24.34 0.51 -14.53
C ARG A 321 -24.83 -0.81 -13.91
N GLY A 322 -24.25 -1.19 -12.74
CA GLY A 322 -24.47 -2.46 -12.05
C GLY A 322 -23.39 -3.51 -12.31
N LEU A 323 -23.38 -4.53 -11.48
CA LEU A 323 -22.47 -5.68 -11.56
C LEU A 323 -23.16 -6.82 -12.26
N GLN A 324 -22.48 -7.51 -13.20
CA GLN A 324 -23.13 -8.45 -14.13
C GLN A 324 -23.69 -9.69 -13.45
N ASN A 325 -22.97 -10.24 -12.47
CA ASN A 325 -23.42 -11.42 -11.71
C ASN A 325 -23.04 -11.31 -10.23
N GLU A 326 -23.56 -12.21 -9.41
CA GLU A 326 -23.41 -12.18 -7.96
C GLU A 326 -21.97 -12.48 -7.52
N GLU A 327 -21.33 -13.49 -8.11
CA GLU A 327 -19.93 -13.85 -7.81
C GLU A 327 -18.96 -12.70 -8.14
N THR A 328 -19.14 -12.09 -9.29
CA THR A 328 -18.37 -10.90 -9.69
C THR A 328 -18.64 -9.73 -8.74
N ALA A 329 -19.87 -9.56 -8.27
CA ALA A 329 -20.26 -8.51 -7.35
C ALA A 329 -19.56 -8.68 -6.00
N GLU A 330 -19.51 -9.88 -5.44
CA GLU A 330 -18.79 -10.20 -4.20
C GLU A 330 -17.30 -9.90 -4.34
N LEU A 331 -16.66 -10.39 -5.41
CA LEU A 331 -15.25 -10.12 -5.69
C LEU A 331 -14.97 -8.62 -5.81
N MET A 332 -15.80 -7.88 -6.53
CA MET A 332 -15.56 -6.46 -6.79
C MET A 332 -15.81 -5.58 -5.56
N THR A 333 -16.77 -5.93 -4.70
CA THR A 333 -16.96 -5.22 -3.42
C THR A 333 -15.84 -5.51 -2.42
N SER A 334 -15.34 -6.75 -2.35
CA SER A 334 -14.13 -7.08 -1.58
C SER A 334 -12.91 -6.33 -2.11
N ALA A 335 -12.75 -6.26 -3.43
CA ALA A 335 -11.65 -5.51 -4.06
C ALA A 335 -11.75 -4.00 -3.79
N PHE A 336 -12.97 -3.45 -3.75
CA PHE A 336 -13.18 -2.07 -3.34
C PHE A 336 -12.81 -1.85 -1.88
N ARG A 337 -13.17 -2.77 -0.97
CA ARG A 337 -12.72 -2.74 0.43
C ARG A 337 -11.19 -2.71 0.52
N ASN A 338 -10.51 -3.54 -0.26
CA ASN A 338 -9.06 -3.59 -0.27
C ASN A 338 -8.44 -2.28 -0.82
N TYR A 339 -9.01 -1.70 -1.89
CA TYR A 339 -8.63 -0.37 -2.37
C TYR A 339 -8.84 0.70 -1.29
N TYR A 340 -10.00 0.72 -0.64
CA TYR A 340 -10.36 1.69 0.39
C TYR A 340 -9.38 1.62 1.57
N ASN A 341 -9.08 0.42 2.04
CA ASN A 341 -8.23 0.22 3.22
C ASN A 341 -6.74 0.41 2.95
N PHE A 342 -6.23 -0.04 1.81
CA PHE A 342 -4.77 -0.12 1.57
C PHE A 342 -4.23 0.92 0.60
N ILE A 343 -5.03 1.42 -0.32
CA ILE A 343 -4.56 2.26 -1.43
C ILE A 343 -5.00 3.71 -1.29
N LYS A 344 -6.30 3.94 -1.03
CA LYS A 344 -6.90 5.27 -1.00
C LYS A 344 -6.40 6.07 0.22
N PRO A 345 -5.81 7.28 0.02
CA PRO A 345 -5.52 8.18 1.12
C PRO A 345 -6.81 8.82 1.66
N HIS A 346 -6.86 9.04 2.97
CA HIS A 346 -8.02 9.64 3.66
C HIS A 346 -7.63 10.94 4.33
N ASN A 347 -8.33 12.03 4.02
CA ASN A 347 -8.08 13.35 4.62
C ASN A 347 -8.28 13.34 6.13
N SER A 348 -9.30 12.63 6.64
CA SER A 348 -9.54 12.47 8.07
C SER A 348 -8.44 11.69 8.81
N LEU A 349 -7.55 11.02 8.08
CA LEU A 349 -6.37 10.30 8.60
C LEU A 349 -5.06 10.97 8.19
N ASN A 350 -5.07 12.29 7.92
CA ASN A 350 -3.91 13.06 7.48
C ASN A 350 -3.20 12.46 6.25
N GLY A 351 -3.99 11.99 5.27
CA GLY A 351 -3.47 11.37 4.05
C GLY A 351 -3.01 9.91 4.22
N SER A 352 -3.07 9.35 5.43
CA SER A 352 -2.79 7.92 5.66
C SER A 352 -3.92 7.04 5.13
N THR A 353 -3.63 5.75 4.96
CA THR A 353 -4.66 4.75 4.65
C THR A 353 -5.20 4.12 5.94
N PRO A 354 -6.45 3.63 5.96
CA PRO A 354 -7.00 2.91 7.10
C PRO A 354 -6.14 1.73 7.57
N ALA A 355 -5.53 0.99 6.66
CA ALA A 355 -4.66 -0.14 7.00
C ALA A 355 -3.40 0.29 7.78
N ILE A 356 -2.82 1.45 7.48
CA ILE A 356 -1.70 2.01 8.28
C ILE A 356 -2.18 2.36 9.68
N LYS A 357 -3.37 2.97 9.81
CA LYS A 357 -3.95 3.34 11.11
C LYS A 357 -4.37 2.13 11.93
N ALA A 358 -4.83 1.07 11.29
CA ALA A 358 -5.16 -0.22 11.91
C ALA A 358 -3.91 -1.09 12.15
N ASN A 359 -2.72 -0.49 12.13
CA ASN A 359 -1.43 -1.13 12.41
C ASN A 359 -1.20 -2.46 11.68
N ILE A 360 -1.82 -2.60 10.50
CA ILE A 360 -1.52 -3.73 9.64
C ILE A 360 -0.11 -3.52 9.10
N GLY A 361 0.87 -4.27 9.57
CA GLY A 361 2.31 -4.13 9.31
C GLY A 361 2.75 -4.26 7.82
N VAL A 362 1.89 -3.81 6.89
CA VAL A 362 2.12 -3.81 5.45
C VAL A 362 2.59 -2.42 5.04
N ASN A 363 3.92 -2.20 5.07
CA ASN A 363 4.48 -0.97 4.51
C ASN A 363 4.35 -0.99 2.97
N LEU A 364 3.57 -0.07 2.40
CA LEU A 364 3.34 0.11 0.97
C LEU A 364 4.03 1.40 0.49
N GLU A 365 5.32 1.34 0.25
CA GLU A 365 6.09 2.45 -0.30
C GLU A 365 5.95 2.57 -1.82
N GLY A 366 6.04 3.79 -2.34
CA GLY A 366 5.97 4.08 -3.76
C GLY A 366 4.62 3.74 -4.38
N ASN A 367 4.60 2.88 -5.38
CA ASN A 367 3.35 2.41 -6.00
C ASN A 367 2.67 1.37 -5.09
N LYS A 368 1.67 1.82 -4.32
CA LYS A 368 0.95 0.99 -3.34
C LYS A 368 0.34 -0.27 -3.95
N TRP A 369 -0.21 -0.20 -5.16
CA TRP A 369 -0.74 -1.37 -5.86
C TRP A 369 0.35 -2.41 -6.15
N MET A 370 1.52 -1.94 -6.62
CA MET A 370 2.66 -2.81 -6.89
C MET A 370 3.16 -3.47 -5.61
N ALA A 371 3.31 -2.67 -4.54
CA ALA A 371 3.78 -3.15 -3.25
C ALA A 371 2.81 -4.20 -2.65
N LEU A 372 1.49 -3.93 -2.71
CA LEU A 372 0.47 -4.86 -2.22
C LEU A 372 0.43 -6.16 -3.03
N LEU A 373 0.50 -6.09 -4.36
CA LEU A 373 0.58 -7.27 -5.22
C LEU A 373 1.85 -8.09 -4.95
N ASN A 374 3.00 -7.45 -4.83
CA ASN A 374 4.25 -8.15 -4.52
C ASN A 374 4.15 -8.93 -3.20
N ARG A 375 3.53 -8.35 -2.17
CA ARG A 375 3.30 -9.04 -0.88
C ARG A 375 2.30 -10.18 -1.02
N SER A 376 1.22 -9.96 -1.77
CA SER A 376 0.21 -11.00 -2.03
C SER A 376 0.78 -12.23 -2.73
N PHE A 377 1.81 -12.06 -3.56
CA PHE A 377 2.50 -13.19 -4.20
C PHE A 377 3.59 -13.82 -3.32
N LYS A 378 4.18 -13.07 -2.40
CA LYS A 378 5.21 -13.59 -1.46
C LYS A 378 4.57 -14.24 -0.21
N GLY A 379 3.36 -13.84 0.14
CA GLY A 379 2.64 -14.31 1.32
C GLY A 379 1.96 -15.67 1.17
N TYR A 380 2.02 -16.29 0.00
CA TYR A 380 1.67 -17.71 -0.12
C TYR A 380 2.86 -18.54 0.34
N PRO A 381 2.70 -19.34 1.42
CA PRO A 381 3.74 -20.23 1.94
C PRO A 381 4.23 -21.22 0.90
#